data_afdabe6e29eeea3090353be4594875ce
#
_entry.id   afdabe6e29eeea3090353be4594875ce
#
_cell.length_a   1.000
_cell.length_b   1.000
_cell.length_c   1.000
_cell.angle_alpha   90.00
_cell.angle_beta   90.00
_cell.angle_gamma   90.00
#
_symmetry.space_group_name_H-M   'P 1'
#
loop_
_entity.id
_entity.type
_entity.pdbx_description
1 polymer ?
#
loop_
_entity_poly.entity_id
_entity_poly.type
_entity_poly.pdbx_seq_one_letter_code
_entity_poly.pdbx_strand_id
1 'polypeptide(L)'
;MPRLTSVESANRRKRAPHLNASAHLYVSAGASRGPLTRFARRAATLCAALACALPLTSFAQVKVGLVLSLTGPAASLGIPARETVALLPRQIGGQSVDYIVLDDASDTTKAVQDTKKLISEDRVDAIIGSSITPNSLAMIDVVAEGETPMISLASSAKIIEPVDAKRRWVFKTPQTDAMMASAIAEHASTHGVKTMAFIGQADALGETFYAEVAKFAQLHHIDVVASERFNRTDPSVTGQVLKILATHPDAVVVGAAGTPAALPPKTLRERGYKGVIYHNHGVGNNDFLRVCGADCNGTFLPASPVLVAAQLPADHPAKRLALDYIARFEAQHGPGSVSAFGSYTSDAGALLNHAIPIALKAGAPGTPQFRRALRDALESTRGLADTNGVVDMSATDHLGLDQRARVMVEISNGKWVYQPR
;
A
#
# COMPACT_ATOMS: atom_id res chain seq x y z
N MET A 1 -48.44 3.10 29.56
CA MET A 1 -49.79 3.69 29.43
C MET A 1 -49.71 5.20 29.51
N PRO A 2 -50.36 6.02 28.64
CA PRO A 2 -51.31 5.66 27.58
C PRO A 2 -50.83 6.07 26.17
N ARG A 3 -51.28 5.37 25.20
CA ARG A 3 -52.32 5.45 24.12
C ARG A 3 -52.04 6.49 23.04
N LEU A 4 -51.72 6.01 21.86
CA LEU A 4 -52.51 5.82 20.62
C LEU A 4 -53.52 6.94 20.27
N THR A 5 -53.33 7.57 19.09
CA THR A 5 -54.47 7.83 18.18
C THR A 5 -53.99 7.85 16.74
N SER A 6 -54.61 7.02 15.93
CA SER A 6 -54.69 6.93 14.50
C SER A 6 -55.69 7.95 13.94
N VAL A 7 -55.49 8.49 12.74
CA VAL A 7 -56.60 8.93 11.86
C VAL A 7 -56.28 8.53 10.42
N GLU A 8 -57.21 7.80 9.90
CA GLU A 8 -57.43 7.31 8.55
C GLU A 8 -58.29 8.25 7.74
N SER A 9 -58.29 8.13 6.45
CA SER A 9 -59.33 8.40 5.42
C SER A 9 -58.91 9.42 4.35
N ALA A 10 -59.30 9.35 3.10
CA ALA A 10 -60.04 8.46 2.24
C ALA A 10 -59.98 9.01 0.80
N ASN A 11 -59.80 8.12 -0.09
CA ASN A 11 -60.34 7.89 -1.42
C ASN A 11 -61.29 8.93 -2.05
N ARG A 12 -61.02 9.37 -3.30
CA ARG A 12 -62.04 9.59 -4.33
C ARG A 12 -61.51 9.49 -5.75
N ARG A 13 -62.05 8.49 -6.46
CA ARG A 13 -62.06 8.35 -7.92
C ARG A 13 -62.96 9.41 -8.59
N LYS A 14 -62.58 9.89 -9.80
CA LYS A 14 -63.57 10.33 -10.82
C LYS A 14 -63.15 9.88 -12.21
N ARG A 15 -64.10 9.27 -12.87
CA ARG A 15 -64.10 8.69 -14.22
C ARG A 15 -64.31 9.75 -15.29
N ALA A 16 -63.96 9.35 -16.51
CA ALA A 16 -64.02 9.93 -17.83
C ALA A 16 -65.34 10.60 -18.26
N PRO A 17 -65.38 11.20 -19.47
CA PRO A 17 -65.98 10.45 -20.57
C PRO A 17 -65.32 10.61 -21.98
N HIS A 18 -65.65 9.64 -22.82
CA HIS A 18 -65.36 9.52 -24.23
C HIS A 18 -66.00 10.60 -25.12
N LEU A 19 -65.36 10.93 -26.22
CA LEU A 19 -66.06 11.40 -27.44
C LEU A 19 -65.27 10.93 -28.68
N ASN A 20 -65.97 10.13 -29.51
CA ASN A 20 -65.66 9.72 -30.86
C ASN A 20 -65.83 10.88 -31.83
N ALA A 21 -64.96 10.99 -32.82
CA ALA A 21 -65.35 11.53 -34.17
C ALA A 21 -64.39 10.97 -35.22
N SER A 22 -64.97 10.13 -36.07
CA SER A 22 -64.40 9.63 -37.31
C SER A 22 -64.49 10.71 -38.42
N ALA A 23 -63.41 10.87 -39.17
CA ALA A 23 -63.49 11.48 -40.50
C ALA A 23 -62.51 10.76 -41.44
N HIS A 24 -63.10 9.99 -42.34
CA HIS A 24 -62.44 9.40 -43.50
C HIS A 24 -62.12 10.47 -44.52
N LEU A 25 -60.90 10.54 -44.99
CA LEU A 25 -60.54 11.19 -46.25
C LEU A 25 -59.65 10.26 -47.07
N TYR A 26 -60.22 9.65 -48.12
CA TYR A 26 -59.49 8.96 -49.18
C TYR A 26 -58.80 9.99 -50.09
N VAL A 27 -57.47 9.91 -50.20
CA VAL A 27 -56.71 10.48 -51.30
C VAL A 27 -55.83 9.39 -51.88
N SER A 28 -56.26 8.87 -53.03
CA SER A 28 -55.45 7.99 -53.86
C SER A 28 -54.48 8.85 -54.69
N ALA A 29 -53.18 8.64 -54.47
CA ALA A 29 -52.16 9.12 -55.38
C ALA A 29 -51.25 7.96 -55.77
N GLY A 30 -51.50 7.44 -56.96
CA GLY A 30 -50.57 6.48 -57.58
C GLY A 30 -49.31 7.18 -58.01
N ALA A 31 -48.17 6.81 -57.32
CA ALA A 31 -46.85 7.21 -57.74
C ALA A 31 -46.08 5.97 -58.22
N SER A 32 -45.83 5.95 -59.56
CA SER A 32 -44.95 4.96 -60.21
C SER A 32 -43.55 4.96 -59.59
N ARG A 33 -43.18 3.83 -58.99
CA ARG A 33 -41.86 3.63 -58.40
C ARG A 33 -40.83 3.31 -59.48
N GLY A 34 -40.06 4.32 -59.91
CA GLY A 34 -38.92 4.15 -60.81
C GLY A 34 -37.75 3.38 -60.19
N PRO A 35 -36.85 2.78 -60.98
CA PRO A 35 -35.76 1.90 -60.55
C PRO A 35 -34.68 2.61 -59.69
N LEU A 36 -34.65 3.92 -59.64
CA LEU A 36 -33.70 4.73 -58.84
C LEU A 36 -33.85 4.60 -57.28
N THR A 37 -35.09 4.24 -56.82
CA THR A 37 -35.32 4.09 -55.37
C THR A 37 -34.75 2.77 -54.77
N ARG A 38 -34.50 1.76 -55.61
CA ARG A 38 -33.91 0.49 -55.18
C ARG A 38 -32.40 0.59 -55.01
N PHE A 39 -31.70 1.43 -55.79
CA PHE A 39 -30.26 1.68 -55.62
C PHE A 39 -29.99 2.52 -54.38
N ALA A 40 -30.77 3.55 -54.08
CA ALA A 40 -30.61 4.39 -52.90
C ALA A 40 -30.85 3.60 -51.59
N ARG A 41 -31.81 2.67 -51.56
CA ARG A 41 -32.04 1.80 -50.38
C ARG A 41 -30.94 0.78 -50.17
N ARG A 42 -30.36 0.20 -51.23
CA ARG A 42 -29.22 -0.72 -51.13
C ARG A 42 -27.94 -0.02 -50.70
N ALA A 43 -27.68 1.20 -51.17
CA ALA A 43 -26.56 2.02 -50.71
C ALA A 43 -26.70 2.44 -49.26
N ALA A 44 -27.88 2.83 -48.79
CA ALA A 44 -28.13 3.17 -47.38
C ALA A 44 -27.98 1.96 -46.43
N THR A 45 -28.38 0.75 -46.87
CA THR A 45 -28.23 -0.47 -46.08
C THR A 45 -26.75 -0.93 -46.03
N LEU A 46 -25.98 -0.74 -47.10
CA LEU A 46 -24.53 -1.02 -47.08
C LEU A 46 -23.76 -0.05 -46.20
N CYS A 47 -24.08 1.23 -46.20
CA CYS A 47 -23.46 2.23 -45.33
C CYS A 47 -23.81 2.00 -43.84
N ALA A 48 -25.06 1.58 -43.54
CA ALA A 48 -25.45 1.22 -42.19
C ALA A 48 -24.74 -0.07 -41.70
N ALA A 49 -24.55 -1.06 -42.57
CA ALA A 49 -23.80 -2.28 -42.23
C ALA A 49 -22.31 -2.02 -42.08
N LEU A 50 -21.71 -1.09 -42.81
CA LEU A 50 -20.29 -0.71 -42.65
C LEU A 50 -20.06 0.13 -41.41
N ALA A 51 -21.03 0.95 -40.97
CA ALA A 51 -20.93 1.72 -39.72
C ALA A 51 -21.03 0.86 -38.48
N CYS A 52 -21.69 -0.31 -38.54
CA CYS A 52 -21.71 -1.29 -37.40
C CYS A 52 -20.48 -2.19 -37.34
N ALA A 53 -19.60 -2.16 -38.35
CA ALA A 53 -18.38 -2.98 -38.39
C ALA A 53 -17.13 -2.23 -37.92
N LEU A 54 -17.26 -1.00 -37.41
CA LEU A 54 -16.14 -0.38 -36.67
C LEU A 54 -15.94 -1.17 -35.41
N PRO A 55 -14.78 -1.84 -35.23
CA PRO A 55 -14.48 -2.44 -33.94
C PRO A 55 -14.52 -1.32 -32.89
N LEU A 56 -15.46 -1.40 -31.96
CA LEU A 56 -15.33 -0.70 -30.70
C LEU A 56 -13.99 -1.19 -30.13
N THR A 57 -12.91 -0.46 -30.38
CA THR A 57 -11.66 -0.66 -29.68
C THR A 57 -11.99 -0.39 -28.22
N SER A 58 -12.46 -1.41 -27.52
CA SER A 58 -12.45 -1.43 -26.08
C SER A 58 -10.97 -1.27 -25.69
N PHE A 59 -10.56 -0.06 -25.39
CA PHE A 59 -9.25 0.15 -24.82
C PHE A 59 -9.22 -0.69 -23.54
N ALA A 60 -8.44 -1.76 -23.57
CA ALA A 60 -8.34 -2.65 -22.44
C ALA A 60 -7.75 -1.85 -21.28
N GLN A 61 -8.57 -1.60 -20.27
CA GLN A 61 -8.20 -0.87 -19.08
C GLN A 61 -7.18 -1.65 -18.26
N VAL A 62 -6.13 -0.99 -17.77
CA VAL A 62 -5.20 -1.57 -16.78
C VAL A 62 -5.92 -1.64 -15.44
N LYS A 63 -5.93 -2.81 -14.82
CA LYS A 63 -6.51 -3.00 -13.49
C LYS A 63 -5.43 -3.28 -12.47
N VAL A 64 -5.45 -2.53 -11.38
CA VAL A 64 -4.52 -2.70 -10.25
C VAL A 64 -5.33 -3.03 -9.01
N GLY A 65 -5.13 -4.22 -8.46
CA GLY A 65 -5.71 -4.62 -7.18
C GLY A 65 -4.88 -4.09 -6.02
N LEU A 66 -5.54 -3.70 -4.94
CA LEU A 66 -4.87 -3.37 -3.68
C LEU A 66 -5.43 -4.24 -2.56
N VAL A 67 -4.54 -4.94 -1.86
CA VAL A 67 -4.87 -5.70 -0.64
C VAL A 67 -4.24 -4.96 0.52
N LEU A 68 -5.05 -4.31 1.35
CA LEU A 68 -4.60 -3.40 2.40
C LEU A 68 -5.24 -3.75 3.74
N SER A 69 -4.50 -3.59 4.84
CA SER A 69 -5.04 -3.77 6.20
C SER A 69 -5.83 -2.53 6.62
N LEU A 70 -7.09 -2.39 6.18
CA LEU A 70 -7.92 -1.20 6.46
C LEU A 70 -8.62 -1.30 7.81
N THR A 71 -8.80 -2.52 8.31
CA THR A 71 -9.36 -2.82 9.63
C THR A 71 -8.43 -3.74 10.42
N GLY A 72 -8.75 -3.97 11.70
CA GLY A 72 -7.93 -4.78 12.60
C GLY A 72 -6.69 -4.05 13.14
N PRO A 73 -5.75 -4.79 13.78
CA PRO A 73 -4.60 -4.20 14.50
C PRO A 73 -3.63 -3.41 13.62
N ALA A 74 -3.64 -3.60 12.30
CA ALA A 74 -2.75 -2.89 11.38
C ALA A 74 -3.46 -1.76 10.59
N ALA A 75 -4.67 -1.36 10.99
CA ALA A 75 -5.45 -0.34 10.27
C ALA A 75 -4.71 1.00 10.11
N SER A 76 -3.90 1.40 11.10
CA SER A 76 -3.08 2.62 11.03
C SER A 76 -2.02 2.61 9.92
N LEU A 77 -1.76 1.45 9.29
CA LEU A 77 -0.87 1.28 8.14
C LEU A 77 -1.66 1.32 6.82
N GLY A 78 -2.76 0.58 6.77
CA GLY A 78 -3.56 0.45 5.54
C GLY A 78 -4.39 1.68 5.19
N ILE A 79 -4.89 2.42 6.18
CA ILE A 79 -5.73 3.60 5.94
C ILE A 79 -4.98 4.67 5.13
N PRO A 80 -3.79 5.17 5.52
CA PRO A 80 -3.06 6.15 4.71
C PRO A 80 -2.59 5.59 3.37
N ALA A 81 -2.35 4.28 3.25
CA ALA A 81 -2.09 3.63 1.98
C ALA A 81 -3.30 3.75 1.03
N ARG A 82 -4.52 3.46 1.53
CA ARG A 82 -5.77 3.63 0.77
C ARG A 82 -6.02 5.08 0.38
N GLU A 83 -5.80 6.02 1.29
CA GLU A 83 -6.00 7.45 1.03
C GLU A 83 -5.10 7.93 -0.11
N THR A 84 -3.87 7.42 -0.19
CA THR A 84 -2.94 7.73 -1.27
C THR A 84 -3.42 7.24 -2.65
N VAL A 85 -4.33 6.25 -2.74
CA VAL A 85 -4.87 5.78 -4.02
C VAL A 85 -5.54 6.89 -4.82
N ALA A 86 -6.13 7.89 -4.14
CA ALA A 86 -6.73 9.06 -4.80
C ALA A 86 -5.69 9.93 -5.53
N LEU A 87 -4.42 9.86 -5.14
CA LEU A 87 -3.30 10.61 -5.74
C LEU A 87 -2.62 9.87 -6.89
N LEU A 88 -2.92 8.58 -7.08
CA LEU A 88 -2.32 7.75 -8.13
C LEU A 88 -2.86 8.14 -9.51
N PRO A 89 -2.03 8.03 -10.58
CA PRO A 89 -2.45 8.34 -11.93
C PRO A 89 -3.64 7.48 -12.40
N ARG A 90 -4.68 8.10 -12.93
CA ARG A 90 -5.83 7.41 -13.54
C ARG A 90 -5.65 7.12 -15.02
N GLN A 91 -4.55 7.61 -15.60
CA GLN A 91 -4.14 7.31 -16.97
C GLN A 91 -2.62 7.11 -17.01
N ILE A 92 -2.18 6.01 -17.61
CA ILE A 92 -0.77 5.66 -17.78
C ILE A 92 -0.56 5.11 -19.19
N GLY A 93 0.39 5.68 -19.93
CA GLY A 93 0.69 5.22 -21.30
C GLY A 93 -0.51 5.29 -22.27
N GLY A 94 -1.44 6.23 -22.04
CA GLY A 94 -2.65 6.36 -22.83
C GLY A 94 -3.79 5.40 -22.44
N GLN A 95 -3.58 4.51 -21.46
CA GLN A 95 -4.60 3.60 -20.95
C GLN A 95 -5.19 4.14 -19.64
N SER A 96 -6.51 3.96 -19.45
CA SER A 96 -7.13 4.19 -18.15
C SER A 96 -6.67 3.14 -17.14
N VAL A 97 -6.52 3.56 -15.88
CA VAL A 97 -6.14 2.68 -14.76
C VAL A 97 -7.26 2.64 -13.75
N ASP A 98 -7.72 1.44 -13.42
CA ASP A 98 -8.69 1.18 -12.36
C ASP A 98 -8.01 0.58 -11.13
N TYR A 99 -8.31 1.11 -9.95
CA TYR A 99 -7.76 0.66 -8.67
C TYR A 99 -8.86 0.01 -7.83
N ILE A 100 -8.74 -1.30 -7.58
CA ILE A 100 -9.70 -2.12 -6.83
C ILE A 100 -9.11 -2.37 -5.45
N VAL A 101 -9.70 -1.79 -4.40
CA VAL A 101 -9.20 -1.89 -3.03
C VAL A 101 -10.00 -2.91 -2.24
N LEU A 102 -9.32 -3.88 -1.62
CA LEU A 102 -9.87 -4.87 -0.70
C LEU A 102 -9.21 -4.75 0.66
N ASP A 103 -9.99 -5.01 1.72
CA ASP A 103 -9.54 -4.99 3.11
C ASP A 103 -9.17 -6.39 3.57
N ASP A 104 -7.90 -6.64 3.86
CA ASP A 104 -7.43 -7.92 4.40
C ASP A 104 -7.71 -8.08 5.91
N ALA A 105 -8.29 -7.08 6.55
CA ALA A 105 -8.63 -7.04 7.97
C ALA A 105 -7.45 -7.40 8.91
N SER A 106 -6.20 -7.20 8.47
CA SER A 106 -4.97 -7.65 9.15
C SER A 106 -4.90 -9.18 9.33
N ASP A 107 -5.63 -9.94 8.50
CA ASP A 107 -5.75 -11.40 8.55
C ASP A 107 -5.11 -12.05 7.30
N THR A 108 -4.26 -13.03 7.53
CA THR A 108 -3.49 -13.72 6.48
C THR A 108 -4.38 -14.53 5.54
N THR A 109 -5.42 -15.21 6.08
CA THR A 109 -6.35 -16.00 5.28
C THR A 109 -7.15 -15.11 4.35
N LYS A 110 -7.63 -13.97 4.88
CA LYS A 110 -8.38 -13.01 4.08
C LYS A 110 -7.50 -12.36 3.00
N ALA A 111 -6.25 -12.01 3.30
CA ALA A 111 -5.31 -11.51 2.30
C ALA A 111 -5.13 -12.48 1.12
N VAL A 112 -5.02 -13.78 1.39
CA VAL A 112 -4.96 -14.84 0.36
C VAL A 112 -6.25 -14.91 -0.44
N GLN A 113 -7.42 -14.86 0.21
CA GLN A 113 -8.73 -14.89 -0.46
C GLN A 113 -8.93 -13.66 -1.36
N ASP A 114 -8.61 -12.48 -0.86
CA ASP A 114 -8.71 -11.23 -1.61
C ASP A 114 -7.76 -11.22 -2.82
N THR A 115 -6.54 -11.73 -2.66
CA THR A 115 -5.57 -11.88 -3.76
C THR A 115 -6.10 -12.82 -4.85
N LYS A 116 -6.66 -13.98 -4.45
CA LYS A 116 -7.28 -14.92 -5.39
C LYS A 116 -8.44 -14.27 -6.14
N LYS A 117 -9.32 -13.54 -5.44
CA LYS A 117 -10.44 -12.82 -6.04
C LYS A 117 -9.96 -11.81 -7.08
N LEU A 118 -9.00 -10.95 -6.72
CA LEU A 118 -8.44 -9.95 -7.63
C LEU A 118 -7.89 -10.58 -8.92
N ILE A 119 -7.20 -11.72 -8.81
CA ILE A 119 -6.59 -12.40 -9.97
C ILE A 119 -7.62 -13.14 -10.81
N SER A 120 -8.49 -13.96 -10.17
CA SER A 120 -9.38 -14.87 -10.89
C SER A 120 -10.68 -14.23 -11.37
N GLU A 121 -11.27 -13.32 -10.56
CA GLU A 121 -12.56 -12.70 -10.85
C GLU A 121 -12.39 -11.31 -11.47
N ASP A 122 -11.60 -10.43 -10.80
CA ASP A 122 -11.40 -9.05 -11.23
C ASP A 122 -10.37 -8.93 -12.37
N ARG A 123 -9.50 -9.97 -12.56
CA ARG A 123 -8.48 -10.07 -13.61
C ARG A 123 -7.53 -8.88 -13.62
N VAL A 124 -6.97 -8.59 -12.46
CA VAL A 124 -6.00 -7.48 -12.31
C VAL A 124 -4.68 -7.78 -13.01
N ASP A 125 -4.01 -6.73 -13.46
CA ASP A 125 -2.71 -6.78 -14.13
C ASP A 125 -1.54 -6.69 -13.14
N ALA A 126 -1.78 -6.07 -11.98
CA ALA A 126 -0.82 -5.96 -10.89
C ALA A 126 -1.54 -5.89 -9.54
N ILE A 127 -0.80 -6.17 -8.46
CA ILE A 127 -1.29 -6.04 -7.09
C ILE A 127 -0.33 -5.14 -6.30
N ILE A 128 -0.88 -4.24 -5.49
CA ILE A 128 -0.17 -3.47 -4.46
C ILE A 128 -0.61 -4.00 -3.09
N GLY A 129 0.32 -4.29 -2.20
CA GLY A 129 0.03 -4.78 -0.84
C GLY A 129 0.75 -6.09 -0.49
N SER A 130 0.53 -6.66 0.67
CA SER A 130 -0.25 -6.13 1.79
C SER A 130 0.54 -5.09 2.59
N SER A 131 -0.14 -4.48 3.58
CA SER A 131 0.49 -3.52 4.49
C SER A 131 1.39 -4.17 5.54
N ILE A 132 1.29 -5.50 5.74
CA ILE A 132 2.02 -6.24 6.78
C ILE A 132 2.74 -7.47 6.25
N THR A 133 3.86 -7.80 6.87
CA THR A 133 4.75 -8.89 6.47
C THR A 133 4.06 -10.26 6.39
N PRO A 134 3.31 -10.75 7.40
CA PRO A 134 2.70 -12.08 7.32
C PRO A 134 1.74 -12.21 6.14
N ASN A 135 0.93 -11.17 5.86
CA ASN A 135 0.00 -11.18 4.75
C ASN A 135 0.73 -11.17 3.41
N SER A 136 1.74 -10.28 3.24
CA SER A 136 2.54 -10.24 2.01
C SER A 136 3.24 -11.58 1.72
N LEU A 137 3.77 -12.26 2.74
CA LEU A 137 4.39 -13.57 2.57
C LEU A 137 3.39 -14.63 2.11
N ALA A 138 2.16 -14.62 2.67
CA ALA A 138 1.12 -15.57 2.30
C ALA A 138 0.57 -15.37 0.88
N MET A 139 0.67 -14.15 0.34
CA MET A 139 0.22 -13.82 -1.01
C MET A 139 1.19 -14.31 -2.12
N ILE A 140 2.46 -14.62 -1.78
CA ILE A 140 3.51 -14.93 -2.77
C ILE A 140 3.10 -16.08 -3.68
N ASP A 141 2.61 -17.19 -3.13
CA ASP A 141 2.24 -18.37 -3.92
C ASP A 141 1.10 -18.04 -4.88
N VAL A 142 0.11 -17.27 -4.41
CA VAL A 142 -1.06 -16.92 -5.21
C VAL A 142 -0.70 -16.01 -6.40
N VAL A 143 0.14 -15.00 -6.19
CA VAL A 143 0.56 -14.09 -7.27
C VAL A 143 1.49 -14.79 -8.26
N ALA A 144 2.31 -15.73 -7.80
CA ALA A 144 3.17 -16.53 -8.67
C ALA A 144 2.37 -17.51 -9.54
N GLU A 145 1.38 -18.22 -8.96
CA GLU A 145 0.46 -19.10 -9.70
C GLU A 145 -0.36 -18.32 -10.73
N GLY A 146 -0.81 -17.11 -10.37
CA GLY A 146 -1.56 -16.22 -11.26
C GLY A 146 -0.72 -15.43 -12.25
N GLU A 147 0.61 -15.61 -12.26
CA GLU A 147 1.53 -14.82 -13.08
C GLU A 147 1.21 -13.31 -13.02
N THR A 148 0.99 -12.77 -11.81
CA THR A 148 0.58 -11.39 -11.59
C THR A 148 1.60 -10.67 -10.72
N PRO A 149 2.28 -9.62 -11.17
CA PRO A 149 3.27 -8.90 -10.38
C PRO A 149 2.63 -8.24 -9.16
N MET A 150 3.30 -8.38 -8.01
CA MET A 150 2.91 -7.78 -6.74
C MET A 150 3.98 -6.80 -6.25
N ILE A 151 3.57 -5.62 -5.78
CA ILE A 151 4.42 -4.65 -5.10
C ILE A 151 3.98 -4.57 -3.63
N SER A 152 4.73 -5.21 -2.74
CA SER A 152 4.44 -5.24 -1.31
C SER A 152 4.74 -3.92 -0.63
N LEU A 153 3.92 -3.56 0.36
CA LEU A 153 4.10 -2.40 1.25
C LEU A 153 4.66 -2.79 2.63
N ALA A 154 5.22 -4.00 2.76
CA ALA A 154 5.74 -4.53 4.01
C ALA A 154 7.27 -4.66 3.99
N SER A 155 7.89 -4.71 5.17
CA SER A 155 9.33 -4.49 5.36
C SER A 155 10.23 -5.69 5.11
N SER A 156 9.79 -6.92 5.43
CA SER A 156 10.69 -8.09 5.45
C SER A 156 11.38 -8.33 4.10
N ALA A 157 12.70 -8.55 4.15
CA ALA A 157 13.48 -8.98 3.00
C ALA A 157 13.01 -10.34 2.45
N LYS A 158 12.48 -11.24 3.31
CA LYS A 158 11.97 -12.56 2.90
C LYS A 158 10.79 -12.49 1.92
N ILE A 159 10.17 -11.33 1.75
CA ILE A 159 9.12 -11.12 0.76
C ILE A 159 9.69 -11.22 -0.66
N ILE A 160 10.91 -10.70 -0.86
CA ILE A 160 11.56 -10.62 -2.16
C ILE A 160 12.83 -11.47 -2.25
N GLU A 161 13.42 -11.91 -1.13
CA GLU A 161 14.70 -12.60 -1.09
C GLU A 161 14.60 -14.03 -0.52
N PRO A 162 15.41 -14.97 -1.09
CA PRO A 162 16.10 -14.84 -2.37
C PRO A 162 15.10 -14.81 -3.53
N VAL A 163 15.43 -14.12 -4.63
CA VAL A 163 14.60 -14.15 -5.84
C VAL A 163 14.62 -15.56 -6.42
N ASP A 164 13.50 -16.25 -6.33
CA ASP A 164 13.26 -17.60 -6.82
C ASP A 164 12.12 -17.61 -7.86
N ALA A 165 11.68 -18.79 -8.29
CA ALA A 165 10.59 -18.93 -9.28
C ALA A 165 9.26 -18.26 -8.85
N LYS A 166 9.02 -18.11 -7.54
CA LYS A 166 7.83 -17.45 -7.00
C LYS A 166 8.07 -15.96 -6.78
N ARG A 167 9.16 -15.61 -6.10
CA ARG A 167 9.50 -14.22 -5.74
C ARG A 167 9.89 -13.36 -6.94
N ARG A 168 10.19 -13.95 -8.09
CA ARG A 168 10.32 -13.18 -9.34
C ARG A 168 9.08 -12.36 -9.72
N TRP A 169 7.92 -12.65 -9.10
CA TRP A 169 6.68 -11.92 -9.29
C TRP A 169 6.45 -10.86 -8.21
N VAL A 170 7.38 -10.72 -7.26
CA VAL A 170 7.19 -9.89 -6.07
C VAL A 170 8.26 -8.83 -5.97
N PHE A 171 7.83 -7.60 -5.84
CA PHE A 171 8.60 -6.38 -5.63
C PHE A 171 8.16 -5.74 -4.31
N LYS A 172 8.87 -4.71 -3.85
CA LYS A 172 8.44 -3.93 -2.68
C LYS A 172 8.95 -2.49 -2.74
N THR A 173 8.31 -1.60 -1.99
CA THR A 173 8.72 -0.19 -1.87
C THR A 173 9.31 0.17 -0.51
N PRO A 174 8.91 -0.42 0.65
CA PRO A 174 9.59 -0.13 1.91
C PRO A 174 11.02 -0.68 1.96
N GLN A 175 11.87 -0.05 2.71
CA GLN A 175 13.21 -0.52 3.04
C GLN A 175 13.16 -1.93 3.68
N THR A 176 14.25 -2.70 3.59
CA THR A 176 14.31 -4.02 4.20
C THR A 176 14.61 -3.95 5.70
N ASP A 177 14.22 -5.00 6.42
CA ASP A 177 14.59 -5.20 7.84
C ASP A 177 16.09 -5.10 8.04
N ALA A 178 16.89 -5.64 7.11
CA ALA A 178 18.36 -5.58 7.14
C ALA A 178 18.88 -4.14 7.09
N MET A 179 18.35 -3.30 6.18
CA MET A 179 18.72 -1.89 6.09
C MET A 179 18.41 -1.15 7.40
N MET A 180 17.27 -1.44 8.01
CA MET A 180 16.84 -0.76 9.23
C MET A 180 17.59 -1.26 10.47
N ALA A 181 17.79 -2.57 10.59
CA ALA A 181 18.57 -3.14 11.71
C ALA A 181 20.03 -2.68 11.66
N SER A 182 20.64 -2.58 10.48
CA SER A 182 22.00 -2.05 10.36
C SER A 182 22.11 -0.59 10.84
N ALA A 183 21.08 0.24 10.57
CA ALA A 183 21.06 1.64 11.04
C ALA A 183 20.93 1.72 12.57
N ILE A 184 20.12 0.86 13.18
CA ILE A 184 19.98 0.79 14.63
C ILE A 184 21.32 0.39 15.27
N ALA A 185 21.97 -0.66 14.79
CA ALA A 185 23.22 -1.14 15.34
C ALA A 185 24.36 -0.10 15.17
N GLU A 186 24.43 0.55 14.01
CA GLU A 186 25.38 1.65 13.73
C GLU A 186 25.17 2.81 14.71
N HIS A 187 23.93 3.30 14.86
CA HIS A 187 23.60 4.38 15.80
C HIS A 187 23.84 3.96 17.25
N ALA A 188 23.43 2.78 17.66
CA ALA A 188 23.63 2.27 19.02
C ALA A 188 25.11 2.18 19.37
N SER A 189 25.95 1.64 18.48
CA SER A 189 27.39 1.50 18.73
C SER A 189 28.10 2.85 18.89
N THR A 190 27.73 3.85 18.08
CA THR A 190 28.29 5.21 18.16
C THR A 190 27.83 5.97 19.41
N HIS A 191 26.73 5.53 20.05
CA HIS A 191 26.20 6.09 21.29
C HIS A 191 26.56 5.25 22.54
N GLY A 192 27.54 4.35 22.39
CA GLY A 192 28.13 3.62 23.51
C GLY A 192 27.28 2.44 24.04
N VAL A 193 26.24 2.03 23.35
CA VAL A 193 25.43 0.84 23.71
C VAL A 193 26.29 -0.41 23.60
N LYS A 194 26.31 -1.22 24.65
CA LYS A 194 27.03 -2.50 24.71
C LYS A 194 26.11 -3.68 24.85
N THR A 195 24.92 -3.48 25.44
CA THR A 195 23.92 -4.51 25.65
C THR A 195 22.56 -4.05 25.09
N MET A 196 21.84 -4.96 24.45
CA MET A 196 20.57 -4.68 23.81
C MET A 196 19.58 -5.79 24.14
N ALA A 197 18.34 -5.43 24.44
CA ALA A 197 17.25 -6.39 24.49
C ALA A 197 16.30 -6.15 23.32
N PHE A 198 15.56 -7.19 22.93
CA PHE A 198 14.56 -7.14 21.88
C PHE A 198 13.18 -7.50 22.42
N ILE A 199 12.15 -6.78 21.97
CA ILE A 199 10.75 -7.15 22.13
C ILE A 199 10.04 -6.95 20.81
N GLY A 200 9.46 -8.02 20.21
CA GLY A 200 8.85 -7.97 18.90
C GLY A 200 7.49 -8.63 18.83
N GLN A 201 6.76 -8.34 17.77
CA GLN A 201 5.50 -9.03 17.49
C GLN A 201 5.76 -10.52 17.26
N ALA A 202 4.86 -11.37 17.78
CA ALA A 202 4.89 -12.83 17.62
C ALA A 202 4.38 -13.24 16.24
N ASP A 203 4.99 -12.68 15.18
CA ASP A 203 4.67 -12.95 13.79
C ASP A 203 5.91 -12.85 12.90
N ALA A 204 5.73 -13.03 11.59
CA ALA A 204 6.83 -13.01 10.64
C ALA A 204 7.64 -11.70 10.64
N LEU A 205 7.00 -10.53 10.93
CA LEU A 205 7.71 -9.27 11.06
C LEU A 205 8.69 -9.30 12.24
N GLY A 206 8.19 -9.65 13.43
CA GLY A 206 9.04 -9.68 14.64
C GLY A 206 10.20 -10.67 14.51
N GLU A 207 9.98 -11.84 13.91
CA GLU A 207 11.02 -12.85 13.73
C GLU A 207 12.06 -12.44 12.69
N THR A 208 11.64 -11.89 11.53
CA THR A 208 12.61 -11.47 10.51
C THR A 208 13.43 -10.28 10.97
N PHE A 209 12.79 -9.32 11.66
CA PHE A 209 13.49 -8.16 12.19
C PHE A 209 14.46 -8.52 13.32
N TYR A 210 14.06 -9.45 14.22
CA TYR A 210 14.95 -9.95 15.27
C TYR A 210 16.22 -10.59 14.69
N ALA A 211 16.07 -11.42 13.66
CA ALA A 211 17.22 -12.08 13.02
C ALA A 211 18.24 -11.05 12.49
N GLU A 212 17.76 -9.97 11.86
CA GLU A 212 18.63 -8.91 11.36
C GLU A 212 19.21 -8.05 12.50
N VAL A 213 18.43 -7.73 13.53
CA VAL A 213 18.93 -7.02 14.73
C VAL A 213 20.04 -7.81 15.40
N ALA A 214 19.86 -9.10 15.64
CA ALA A 214 20.87 -9.96 16.26
C ALA A 214 22.16 -10.03 15.43
N LYS A 215 22.02 -10.18 14.11
CA LYS A 215 23.15 -10.20 13.17
C LYS A 215 23.95 -8.89 13.20
N PHE A 216 23.29 -7.73 13.09
CA PHE A 216 23.97 -6.45 13.08
C PHE A 216 24.48 -6.03 14.46
N ALA A 217 23.80 -6.39 15.56
CA ALA A 217 24.30 -6.23 16.92
C ALA A 217 25.64 -6.96 17.09
N GLN A 218 25.72 -8.22 16.65
CA GLN A 218 26.97 -9.00 16.69
C GLN A 218 28.11 -8.34 15.89
N LEU A 219 27.81 -7.80 14.68
CA LEU A 219 28.80 -7.11 13.85
C LEU A 219 29.35 -5.83 14.52
N HIS A 220 28.56 -5.20 15.38
CA HIS A 220 28.93 -3.99 16.13
C HIS A 220 29.35 -4.28 17.57
N HIS A 221 29.59 -5.55 17.95
CA HIS A 221 29.98 -5.99 19.29
C HIS A 221 28.99 -5.54 20.39
N ILE A 222 27.68 -5.64 20.08
CA ILE A 222 26.58 -5.40 21.00
C ILE A 222 25.95 -6.74 21.37
N ASP A 223 25.90 -7.06 22.67
CA ASP A 223 25.30 -8.31 23.14
C ASP A 223 23.78 -8.20 23.20
N VAL A 224 23.07 -9.15 22.59
CA VAL A 224 21.61 -9.27 22.74
C VAL A 224 21.29 -10.11 23.96
N VAL A 225 20.96 -9.45 25.09
CA VAL A 225 20.83 -10.05 26.42
C VAL A 225 19.43 -10.61 26.73
N ALA A 226 18.40 -10.22 25.97
CA ALA A 226 17.04 -10.76 26.10
C ALA A 226 16.29 -10.62 24.78
N SER A 227 15.32 -11.53 24.54
CA SER A 227 14.46 -11.49 23.36
C SER A 227 13.07 -12.02 23.68
N GLU A 228 12.08 -11.13 23.70
CA GLU A 228 10.70 -11.42 24.07
C GLU A 228 9.73 -11.19 22.90
N ARG A 229 8.54 -11.79 22.98
CA ARG A 229 7.50 -11.68 21.96
C ARG A 229 6.16 -11.29 22.58
N PHE A 230 5.34 -10.59 21.78
CA PHE A 230 3.95 -10.28 22.13
C PHE A 230 3.05 -10.32 20.90
N ASN A 231 1.76 -10.60 21.06
CA ASN A 231 0.79 -10.58 19.98
C ASN A 231 0.28 -9.16 19.72
N ARG A 232 -0.10 -8.87 18.49
CA ARG A 232 -0.68 -7.57 18.12
C ARG A 232 -1.91 -7.17 18.93
N THR A 233 -2.61 -8.15 19.49
CA THR A 233 -3.84 -7.98 20.26
C THR A 233 -3.64 -8.11 21.77
N ASP A 234 -2.41 -8.29 22.24
CA ASP A 234 -2.13 -8.39 23.67
C ASP A 234 -2.45 -7.07 24.38
N PRO A 235 -3.21 -7.09 25.48
CA PRO A 235 -3.55 -5.88 26.22
C PRO A 235 -2.41 -5.41 27.14
N SER A 236 -1.40 -6.26 27.38
CA SER A 236 -0.26 -5.98 28.27
C SER A 236 0.98 -6.76 27.83
N VAL A 237 2.14 -6.12 28.00
CA VAL A 237 3.47 -6.73 27.82
C VAL A 237 4.31 -6.68 29.12
N THR A 238 3.65 -6.52 30.26
CA THR A 238 4.33 -6.36 31.54
C THR A 238 5.26 -7.53 31.86
N GLY A 239 4.84 -8.77 31.61
CA GLY A 239 5.68 -9.96 31.86
C GLY A 239 6.96 -9.96 31.03
N GLN A 240 6.86 -9.63 29.74
CA GLN A 240 7.98 -9.53 28.81
C GLN A 240 8.93 -8.39 29.23
N VAL A 241 8.38 -7.22 29.55
CA VAL A 241 9.15 -6.06 29.98
C VAL A 241 9.92 -6.35 31.29
N LEU A 242 9.34 -7.03 32.28
CA LEU A 242 10.02 -7.40 33.52
C LEU A 242 11.20 -8.33 33.27
N LYS A 243 11.09 -9.29 32.35
CA LYS A 243 12.20 -10.17 31.96
C LYS A 243 13.33 -9.38 31.29
N ILE A 244 12.99 -8.43 30.41
CA ILE A 244 13.96 -7.53 29.79
C ILE A 244 14.68 -6.69 30.83
N LEU A 245 13.95 -6.04 31.73
CA LEU A 245 14.54 -5.19 32.77
C LEU A 245 15.46 -5.92 33.72
N ALA A 246 15.21 -7.21 33.98
CA ALA A 246 16.08 -8.06 34.80
C ALA A 246 17.48 -8.27 34.20
N THR A 247 17.66 -8.02 32.88
CA THR A 247 18.97 -8.13 32.20
C THR A 247 19.73 -6.80 32.16
N HIS A 248 19.14 -5.71 32.64
CA HIS A 248 19.72 -4.36 32.65
C HIS A 248 20.31 -3.90 31.30
N PRO A 249 19.55 -3.96 30.16
CA PRO A 249 20.09 -3.59 28.86
C PRO A 249 20.31 -2.08 28.74
N ASP A 250 21.35 -1.66 28.00
CA ASP A 250 21.58 -0.24 27.65
C ASP A 250 20.52 0.26 26.71
N ALA A 251 20.05 -0.61 25.78
CA ALA A 251 19.01 -0.30 24.81
C ALA A 251 17.95 -1.42 24.69
N VAL A 252 16.75 -1.04 24.30
CA VAL A 252 15.66 -1.98 23.91
C VAL A 252 15.23 -1.68 22.48
N VAL A 253 15.20 -2.72 21.64
CA VAL A 253 14.67 -2.65 20.27
C VAL A 253 13.27 -3.20 20.22
N VAL A 254 12.33 -2.40 19.73
CA VAL A 254 10.93 -2.77 19.55
C VAL A 254 10.68 -3.15 18.08
N GLY A 255 10.54 -4.44 17.81
CA GLY A 255 10.29 -5.02 16.48
C GLY A 255 8.79 -5.17 16.20
N ALA A 256 8.07 -4.05 16.01
CA ALA A 256 6.62 -4.06 15.88
C ALA A 256 6.13 -2.97 14.93
N ALA A 257 4.92 -3.13 14.39
CA ALA A 257 4.33 -2.17 13.45
C ALA A 257 2.93 -1.73 13.88
N GLY A 258 2.55 -0.52 13.47
CA GLY A 258 1.27 0.10 13.78
C GLY A 258 1.12 0.52 15.24
N THR A 259 -0.11 0.82 15.64
CA THR A 259 -0.41 1.27 17.02
C THR A 259 -0.07 0.27 18.13
N PRO A 260 -0.13 -1.07 17.92
CA PRO A 260 0.31 -2.02 18.95
C PRO A 260 1.77 -1.86 19.35
N ALA A 261 2.63 -1.29 18.49
CA ALA A 261 4.03 -1.02 18.79
C ALA A 261 4.25 0.02 19.90
N ALA A 262 3.20 0.76 20.28
CA ALA A 262 3.28 1.74 21.39
C ALA A 262 3.26 1.08 22.78
N LEU A 263 2.78 -0.16 22.88
CA LEU A 263 2.64 -0.84 24.18
C LEU A 263 3.97 -1.12 24.89
N PRO A 264 5.03 -1.65 24.21
CA PRO A 264 6.32 -1.87 24.85
C PRO A 264 6.98 -0.60 25.39
N PRO A 265 7.16 0.51 24.65
CA PRO A 265 7.82 1.71 25.18
C PRO A 265 7.05 2.33 26.35
N LYS A 266 5.70 2.35 26.30
CA LYS A 266 4.87 2.80 27.42
C LYS A 266 5.15 1.97 28.66
N THR A 267 5.08 0.65 28.56
CA THR A 267 5.33 -0.25 29.71
C THR A 267 6.77 -0.15 30.22
N LEU A 268 7.77 0.02 29.34
CA LEU A 268 9.16 0.25 29.74
C LEU A 268 9.30 1.55 30.56
N ARG A 269 8.72 2.66 30.08
CA ARG A 269 8.77 3.96 30.80
C ARG A 269 8.00 3.91 32.13
N GLU A 270 6.82 3.30 32.17
CA GLU A 270 6.03 3.08 33.40
C GLU A 270 6.82 2.27 34.45
N ARG A 271 7.66 1.33 34.01
CA ARG A 271 8.55 0.53 34.88
C ARG A 271 9.89 1.20 35.16
N GLY A 272 10.06 2.46 34.77
CA GLY A 272 11.22 3.27 35.11
C GLY A 272 12.47 3.07 34.25
N TYR A 273 12.34 2.37 33.10
CA TYR A 273 13.44 2.22 32.14
C TYR A 273 13.90 3.57 31.60
N LYS A 274 15.23 3.86 31.73
CA LYS A 274 15.84 5.11 31.29
C LYS A 274 16.79 4.94 30.09
N GLY A 275 17.08 3.69 29.70
CA GLY A 275 17.92 3.41 28.53
C GLY A 275 17.29 3.81 27.21
N VAL A 276 18.04 3.63 26.14
CA VAL A 276 17.63 3.98 24.79
C VAL A 276 16.57 3.00 24.28
N ILE A 277 15.54 3.51 23.61
CA ILE A 277 14.55 2.68 22.93
C ILE A 277 14.63 2.94 21.43
N TYR A 278 14.77 1.87 20.65
CA TYR A 278 14.71 1.89 19.19
C TYR A 278 13.43 1.22 18.69
N HIS A 279 12.88 1.74 17.61
CA HIS A 279 11.79 1.11 16.86
C HIS A 279 12.26 0.72 15.46
N ASN A 280 11.58 -0.23 14.83
CA ASN A 280 11.68 -0.36 13.40
C ASN A 280 10.82 0.72 12.70
N HIS A 281 10.94 0.84 11.37
CA HIS A 281 10.19 1.82 10.59
C HIS A 281 8.67 1.53 10.45
N GLY A 282 8.20 0.38 10.95
CA GLY A 282 6.78 0.02 10.99
C GLY A 282 5.91 0.94 11.85
N VAL A 283 6.52 1.85 12.61
CA VAL A 283 5.82 2.86 13.42
C VAL A 283 5.69 4.23 12.73
N GLY A 284 6.16 4.37 11.49
CA GLY A 284 6.19 5.63 10.75
C GLY A 284 4.82 6.20 10.35
N ASN A 285 3.93 6.42 11.33
CA ASN A 285 2.59 6.97 11.14
C ASN A 285 2.16 7.79 12.38
N ASN A 286 1.23 8.74 12.16
CA ASN A 286 0.79 9.66 13.21
C ASN A 286 -0.08 9.00 14.29
N ASP A 287 -0.79 7.94 13.97
CA ASP A 287 -1.56 7.19 14.97
C ASP A 287 -0.65 6.56 16.03
N PHE A 288 0.53 6.09 15.61
CA PHE A 288 1.54 5.61 16.57
C PHE A 288 1.98 6.75 17.49
N LEU A 289 2.33 7.93 16.96
CA LEU A 289 2.73 9.08 17.78
C LEU A 289 1.62 9.46 18.78
N ARG A 290 0.37 9.51 18.32
CA ARG A 290 -0.79 9.83 19.16
C ARG A 290 -1.00 8.81 20.27
N VAL A 291 -0.89 7.51 19.97
CA VAL A 291 -1.11 6.42 20.95
C VAL A 291 0.05 6.31 21.93
N CYS A 292 1.28 6.45 21.46
CA CYS A 292 2.47 6.39 22.32
C CYS A 292 2.61 7.63 23.22
N GLY A 293 2.29 8.81 22.66
CA GLY A 293 2.33 10.06 23.43
C GLY A 293 3.72 10.40 23.94
N ALA A 294 3.79 10.91 25.17
CA ALA A 294 5.03 11.33 25.81
C ALA A 294 6.00 10.18 26.08
N ASP A 295 5.52 8.95 26.20
CA ASP A 295 6.36 7.77 26.53
C ASP A 295 7.35 7.42 25.40
N CYS A 296 7.07 7.88 24.18
CA CYS A 296 7.99 7.72 23.06
C CYS A 296 8.98 8.88 22.88
N ASN A 297 8.92 9.95 23.66
CA ASN A 297 9.93 11.01 23.56
C ASN A 297 11.34 10.47 23.87
N GLY A 298 12.31 10.85 23.07
CA GLY A 298 13.69 10.36 23.15
C GLY A 298 13.86 8.92 22.68
N THR A 299 12.92 8.39 21.91
CA THR A 299 13.09 7.10 21.23
C THR A 299 13.49 7.33 19.77
N PHE A 300 14.24 6.38 19.21
CA PHE A 300 14.84 6.48 17.88
C PHE A 300 14.28 5.42 16.94
N LEU A 301 14.29 5.73 15.63
CA LEU A 301 14.02 4.76 14.58
C LEU A 301 14.76 5.13 13.28
N PRO A 302 15.23 4.16 12.52
CA PRO A 302 15.50 4.38 11.11
C PRO A 302 14.16 4.49 10.40
N ALA A 303 14.01 5.47 9.53
CA ALA A 303 12.73 5.81 8.92
C ALA A 303 12.85 6.12 7.42
N SER A 304 11.70 6.08 6.74
CA SER A 304 11.54 6.65 5.42
C SER A 304 11.84 8.16 5.44
N PRO A 305 12.59 8.69 4.47
CA PRO A 305 12.87 10.11 4.33
C PRO A 305 11.63 11.00 4.32
N VAL A 306 10.48 10.51 3.88
CA VAL A 306 9.23 11.28 3.81
C VAL A 306 8.82 11.88 5.15
N LEU A 307 9.07 11.19 6.28
CA LEU A 307 8.67 11.67 7.60
C LEU A 307 9.38 12.95 8.03
N VAL A 308 10.54 13.21 7.46
CA VAL A 308 11.40 14.36 7.79
C VAL A 308 11.86 15.12 6.55
N ALA A 309 11.13 15.02 5.45
CA ALA A 309 11.54 15.55 4.14
C ALA A 309 11.97 17.03 4.17
N ALA A 310 11.28 17.88 4.94
CA ALA A 310 11.63 19.29 5.07
C ALA A 310 12.98 19.51 5.76
N GLN A 311 13.38 18.58 6.64
CA GLN A 311 14.60 18.66 7.45
C GLN A 311 15.83 18.06 6.74
N LEU A 312 15.63 17.32 5.65
CA LEU A 312 16.72 16.68 4.90
C LEU A 312 17.65 17.71 4.24
N PRO A 313 18.93 17.37 3.98
CA PRO A 313 19.82 18.16 3.13
C PRO A 313 19.21 18.49 1.76
N ALA A 314 19.60 19.61 1.16
CA ALA A 314 19.00 20.07 -0.08
C ALA A 314 19.23 19.11 -1.27
N ASP A 315 20.35 18.41 -1.26
CA ASP A 315 20.80 17.44 -2.27
C ASP A 315 20.31 16.01 -2.01
N HIS A 316 19.54 15.76 -0.95
CA HIS A 316 19.02 14.44 -0.66
C HIS A 316 18.08 13.97 -1.78
N PRO A 317 18.29 12.77 -2.39
CA PRO A 317 17.61 12.36 -3.62
C PRO A 317 16.08 12.25 -3.46
N ALA A 318 15.58 11.89 -2.28
CA ALA A 318 14.15 11.79 -2.00
C ALA A 318 13.47 13.13 -1.75
N LYS A 319 14.21 14.17 -1.32
CA LYS A 319 13.62 15.39 -0.72
C LYS A 319 12.54 16.03 -1.58
N ARG A 320 12.82 16.25 -2.86
CA ARG A 320 11.90 16.95 -3.76
C ARG A 320 10.58 16.18 -3.94
N LEU A 321 10.67 14.88 -4.23
CA LEU A 321 9.48 14.06 -4.48
C LEU A 321 8.70 13.77 -3.19
N ALA A 322 9.40 13.64 -2.06
CA ALA A 322 8.77 13.52 -0.74
C ALA A 322 7.97 14.78 -0.38
N LEU A 323 8.54 15.98 -0.59
CA LEU A 323 7.83 17.25 -0.34
C LEU A 323 6.62 17.42 -1.28
N ASP A 324 6.75 17.04 -2.56
CA ASP A 324 5.64 17.09 -3.51
C ASP A 324 4.50 16.12 -3.10
N TYR A 325 4.84 14.91 -2.67
CA TYR A 325 3.87 13.96 -2.14
C TYR A 325 3.18 14.52 -0.88
N ILE A 326 3.94 15.06 0.08
CA ILE A 326 3.42 15.66 1.31
C ILE A 326 2.41 16.75 0.96
N ALA A 327 2.77 17.69 0.09
CA ALA A 327 1.91 18.82 -0.29
C ALA A 327 0.57 18.33 -0.89
N ARG A 328 0.62 17.33 -1.78
CA ARG A 328 -0.60 16.76 -2.40
C ARG A 328 -1.46 15.99 -1.41
N PHE A 329 -0.84 15.22 -0.51
CA PHE A 329 -1.55 14.42 0.49
C PHE A 329 -2.20 15.31 1.55
N GLU A 330 -1.45 16.25 2.11
CA GLU A 330 -1.93 17.16 3.15
C GLU A 330 -3.00 18.14 2.64
N ALA A 331 -2.99 18.48 1.35
CA ALA A 331 -4.07 19.27 0.76
C ALA A 331 -5.45 18.59 0.86
N GLN A 332 -5.48 17.26 0.96
CA GLN A 332 -6.73 16.48 1.07
C GLN A 332 -7.03 16.04 2.51
N HIS A 333 -6.00 15.79 3.31
CA HIS A 333 -6.12 15.14 4.63
C HIS A 333 -5.68 16.04 5.81
N GLY A 334 -5.23 17.25 5.53
CA GLY A 334 -4.78 18.23 6.52
C GLY A 334 -3.30 18.13 6.87
N PRO A 335 -2.73 19.21 7.43
CA PRO A 335 -1.32 19.29 7.79
C PRO A 335 -0.90 18.21 8.79
N GLY A 336 0.27 17.60 8.59
CA GLY A 336 0.83 16.57 9.46
C GLY A 336 0.17 15.20 9.33
N SER A 337 -0.70 14.98 8.33
CA SER A 337 -1.38 13.69 8.11
C SER A 337 -0.51 12.64 7.44
N VAL A 338 0.65 12.99 6.91
CA VAL A 338 1.54 12.11 6.15
C VAL A 338 1.99 10.90 6.97
N SER A 339 2.01 9.75 6.31
CA SER A 339 2.52 8.48 6.82
C SER A 339 3.50 7.87 5.83
N ALA A 340 4.51 7.15 6.33
CA ALA A 340 5.40 6.37 5.48
C ALA A 340 4.64 5.34 4.62
N PHE A 341 3.54 4.77 5.14
CA PHE A 341 2.74 3.78 4.41
C PHE A 341 1.97 4.38 3.23
N GLY A 342 1.53 5.63 3.33
CA GLY A 342 1.00 6.37 2.19
C GLY A 342 2.08 6.60 1.13
N SER A 343 3.29 7.01 1.53
CA SER A 343 4.39 7.22 0.58
C SER A 343 4.81 5.94 -0.14
N TYR A 344 4.85 4.79 0.55
CA TYR A 344 5.12 3.49 -0.09
C TYR A 344 4.10 3.14 -1.18
N THR A 345 2.82 3.50 -0.97
CA THR A 345 1.78 3.35 -2.00
C THR A 345 2.00 4.31 -3.17
N SER A 346 2.42 5.55 -2.91
CA SER A 346 2.81 6.51 -3.94
C SER A 346 3.97 5.98 -4.79
N ASP A 347 4.98 5.39 -4.16
CA ASP A 347 6.14 4.82 -4.82
C ASP A 347 5.79 3.57 -5.66
N ALA A 348 4.87 2.73 -5.15
CA ALA A 348 4.31 1.63 -5.95
C ALA A 348 3.59 2.17 -7.20
N GLY A 349 2.85 3.28 -7.08
CA GLY A 349 2.26 3.98 -8.21
C GLY A 349 3.30 4.54 -9.18
N ALA A 350 4.43 5.06 -8.69
CA ALA A 350 5.54 5.55 -9.53
C ALA A 350 6.20 4.40 -10.32
N LEU A 351 6.41 3.24 -9.69
CA LEU A 351 6.90 2.03 -10.34
C LEU A 351 5.95 1.57 -11.45
N LEU A 352 4.65 1.52 -11.20
CA LEU A 352 3.65 1.17 -12.20
C LEU A 352 3.59 2.21 -13.33
N ASN A 353 3.67 3.50 -13.01
CA ASN A 353 3.69 4.58 -14.00
C ASN A 353 4.91 4.48 -14.94
N HIS A 354 6.04 4.01 -14.43
CA HIS A 354 7.24 3.72 -15.22
C HIS A 354 7.09 2.45 -16.07
N ALA A 355 6.61 1.35 -15.48
CA ALA A 355 6.64 0.02 -16.09
C ALA A 355 5.49 -0.25 -17.08
N ILE A 356 4.28 0.29 -16.84
CA ILE A 356 3.11 0.05 -17.71
C ILE A 356 3.35 0.47 -19.16
N PRO A 357 3.90 1.67 -19.49
CA PRO A 357 4.15 2.06 -20.87
C PRO A 357 5.13 1.12 -21.60
N ILE A 358 6.04 0.50 -20.87
CA ILE A 358 6.98 -0.49 -21.40
C ILE A 358 6.23 -1.78 -21.73
N ALA A 359 5.41 -2.26 -20.78
CA ALA A 359 4.63 -3.50 -20.93
C ALA A 359 3.59 -3.41 -22.06
N LEU A 360 2.98 -2.23 -22.28
CA LEU A 360 2.02 -1.99 -23.36
C LEU A 360 2.62 -2.24 -24.77
N LYS A 361 3.92 -2.15 -24.94
CA LYS A 361 4.60 -2.46 -26.21
C LYS A 361 4.60 -3.97 -26.51
N ALA A 362 4.47 -4.79 -25.49
CA ALA A 362 4.56 -6.26 -25.60
C ALA A 362 3.18 -6.94 -25.59
N GLY A 363 2.15 -6.35 -24.96
CA GLY A 363 0.83 -6.97 -24.85
C GLY A 363 -0.25 -6.01 -24.40
N ALA A 364 -1.51 -6.42 -24.58
CA ALA A 364 -2.66 -5.67 -24.13
C ALA A 364 -2.95 -5.96 -22.63
N PRO A 365 -3.43 -4.97 -21.82
CA PRO A 365 -3.91 -5.19 -20.48
C PRO A 365 -4.90 -6.36 -20.37
N GLY A 366 -4.92 -7.04 -19.23
CA GLY A 366 -5.73 -8.23 -18.97
C GLY A 366 -5.15 -9.53 -19.53
N THR A 367 -4.01 -9.50 -20.23
CA THR A 367 -3.40 -10.71 -20.81
C THR A 367 -2.18 -11.21 -19.98
N PRO A 368 -1.90 -12.53 -19.97
CA PRO A 368 -0.68 -13.05 -19.34
C PRO A 368 0.60 -12.45 -19.95
N GLN A 369 0.60 -12.17 -21.24
CA GLN A 369 1.72 -11.54 -21.92
C GLN A 369 2.02 -10.14 -21.36
N PHE A 370 0.98 -9.33 -21.13
CA PHE A 370 1.13 -8.01 -20.52
C PHE A 370 1.68 -8.12 -19.09
N ARG A 371 1.16 -9.02 -18.26
CA ARG A 371 1.61 -9.21 -16.87
C ARG A 371 3.08 -9.64 -16.80
N ARG A 372 3.51 -10.55 -17.70
CA ARG A 372 4.93 -10.93 -17.80
C ARG A 372 5.80 -9.75 -18.20
N ALA A 373 5.38 -8.99 -19.20
CA ALA A 373 6.11 -7.80 -19.63
C ALA A 373 6.15 -6.70 -18.55
N LEU A 374 5.07 -6.56 -17.77
CA LEU A 374 5.02 -5.63 -16.64
C LEU A 374 6.00 -6.04 -15.53
N ARG A 375 6.08 -7.33 -15.20
CA ARG A 375 7.08 -7.87 -14.28
C ARG A 375 8.50 -7.59 -14.77
N ASP A 376 8.80 -7.86 -16.04
CA ASP A 376 10.13 -7.64 -16.61
C ASP A 376 10.49 -6.15 -16.65
N ALA A 377 9.52 -5.29 -16.89
CA ALA A 377 9.69 -3.84 -16.84
C ALA A 377 9.98 -3.33 -15.42
N LEU A 378 9.32 -3.88 -14.40
CA LEU A 378 9.61 -3.60 -13.00
C LEU A 378 11.03 -4.03 -12.63
N GLU A 379 11.42 -5.26 -12.95
CA GLU A 379 12.76 -5.82 -12.68
C GLU A 379 13.88 -5.01 -13.36
N SER A 380 13.60 -4.42 -14.51
CA SER A 380 14.55 -3.59 -15.26
C SER A 380 14.55 -2.11 -14.90
N THR A 381 13.80 -1.69 -13.87
CA THR A 381 13.77 -0.29 -13.43
C THR A 381 15.14 0.20 -13.02
N ARG A 382 15.58 1.37 -13.55
CA ARG A 382 16.86 2.01 -13.24
C ARG A 382 16.67 3.52 -13.08
N GLY A 383 17.33 4.08 -12.08
CA GLY A 383 17.39 5.52 -11.86
C GLY A 383 16.02 6.17 -11.58
N LEU A 384 15.02 5.40 -11.16
CA LEU A 384 13.70 5.94 -10.86
C LEU A 384 13.71 6.60 -9.48
N ALA A 385 13.62 7.92 -9.47
CA ALA A 385 13.49 8.66 -8.23
C ALA A 385 12.06 8.51 -7.66
N ASP A 386 11.95 8.32 -6.34
CA ASP A 386 10.71 8.22 -5.60
C ASP A 386 10.76 8.99 -4.26
N THR A 387 9.80 8.79 -3.37
CA THR A 387 9.74 9.48 -2.06
C THR A 387 10.75 8.93 -1.04
N ASN A 388 11.39 7.79 -1.32
CA ASN A 388 12.39 7.15 -0.48
C ASN A 388 13.82 7.33 -1.01
N GLY A 389 14.01 7.52 -2.31
CA GLY A 389 15.34 7.64 -2.89
C GLY A 389 15.39 7.48 -4.40
N VAL A 390 16.30 6.64 -4.85
CA VAL A 390 16.45 6.23 -6.25
C VAL A 390 16.40 4.73 -6.31
N VAL A 391 15.57 4.20 -7.19
CA VAL A 391 15.33 2.76 -7.37
C VAL A 391 16.13 2.24 -8.56
N ASP A 392 16.97 1.24 -8.29
CA ASP A 392 17.78 0.50 -9.27
C ASP A 392 17.57 -1.00 -9.08
N MET A 393 16.46 -1.55 -9.59
CA MET A 393 16.11 -2.97 -9.44
C MET A 393 16.95 -3.86 -10.37
N SER A 394 17.01 -5.15 -10.07
CA SER A 394 17.67 -6.17 -10.89
C SER A 394 17.02 -7.54 -10.71
N ALA A 395 17.44 -8.53 -11.50
CA ALA A 395 16.98 -9.91 -11.37
C ALA A 395 17.28 -10.56 -10.00
N THR A 396 18.09 -9.92 -9.15
CA THR A 396 18.44 -10.39 -7.81
C THR A 396 18.11 -9.38 -6.71
N ASP A 397 17.62 -8.19 -7.09
CA ASP A 397 17.20 -7.14 -6.16
C ASP A 397 15.89 -6.50 -6.65
N HIS A 398 14.79 -6.88 -6.02
CA HIS A 398 13.45 -6.39 -6.32
C HIS A 398 13.00 -5.24 -5.40
N LEU A 399 13.94 -4.58 -4.73
CA LEU A 399 13.77 -3.32 -4.02
C LEU A 399 14.51 -2.17 -4.72
N GLY A 400 15.79 -2.35 -5.00
CA GLY A 400 16.63 -1.39 -5.69
C GLY A 400 17.00 -0.13 -4.90
N LEU A 401 16.70 -0.04 -3.60
CA LEU A 401 17.03 1.10 -2.75
C LEU A 401 18.41 0.92 -2.10
N ASP A 402 19.19 2.00 -2.05
CA ASP A 402 20.46 2.05 -1.32
C ASP A 402 20.31 2.66 0.10
N GLN A 403 21.44 2.79 0.83
CA GLN A 403 21.47 3.27 2.21
C GLN A 403 21.00 4.72 2.38
N ARG A 404 20.86 5.50 1.30
CA ARG A 404 20.30 6.87 1.35
C ARG A 404 18.77 6.85 1.54
N ALA A 405 18.13 5.72 1.26
CA ALA A 405 16.69 5.55 1.45
C ALA A 405 16.27 5.43 2.93
N ARG A 406 17.21 5.45 3.88
CA ARG A 406 16.94 5.43 5.31
C ARG A 406 17.60 6.62 6.02
N VAL A 407 16.89 7.20 6.95
CA VAL A 407 17.39 8.27 7.81
C VAL A 407 17.12 7.93 9.26
N MET A 408 18.02 8.33 10.17
CA MET A 408 17.76 8.18 11.60
C MET A 408 16.85 9.32 12.07
N VAL A 409 15.84 8.99 12.86
CA VAL A 409 14.84 9.92 13.37
C VAL A 409 14.66 9.71 14.88
N GLU A 410 14.56 10.80 15.62
CA GLU A 410 14.12 10.82 17.00
C GLU A 410 12.66 11.25 17.10
N ILE A 411 11.91 10.66 18.04
CA ILE A 411 10.59 11.16 18.42
C ILE A 411 10.78 12.19 19.53
N SER A 412 10.42 13.44 19.25
CA SER A 412 10.52 14.53 20.22
C SER A 412 9.23 15.36 20.22
N ASN A 413 8.59 15.47 21.39
CA ASN A 413 7.33 16.21 21.56
C ASN A 413 6.25 15.84 20.54
N GLY A 414 6.10 14.53 20.26
CA GLY A 414 5.14 13.99 19.31
C GLY A 414 5.45 14.32 17.85
N LYS A 415 6.71 14.63 17.50
CA LYS A 415 7.16 14.94 16.15
C LYS A 415 8.36 14.08 15.76
N TRP A 416 8.52 13.87 14.47
CA TRP A 416 9.68 13.26 13.86
C TRP A 416 10.80 14.30 13.72
N VAL A 417 11.97 14.04 14.28
CA VAL A 417 13.12 14.94 14.23
C VAL A 417 14.30 14.22 13.57
N TYR A 418 14.76 14.75 12.45
CA TYR A 418 15.90 14.19 11.72
C TYR A 418 17.18 14.25 12.57
N GLN A 419 17.86 13.10 12.62
CA GLN A 419 19.17 12.98 13.25
C GLN A 419 20.23 12.83 12.15
N PRO A 420 21.04 13.86 11.89
CA PRO A 420 22.15 13.76 10.94
C PRO A 420 23.16 12.68 11.41
N ARG A 421 23.81 12.03 10.43
CA ARG A 421 24.90 11.08 10.71
C ARG A 421 26.13 11.80 11.23
#